data_37f980a66b9438ec4a2d81a49977053d
#
_entry.id   37f980a66b9438ec4a2d81a49977053d
#
_cell.length_a   1.000
_cell.length_b   1.000
_cell.length_c   1.000
_cell.angle_alpha   90.00
_cell.angle_beta   90.00
_cell.angle_gamma   90.00
#
_symmetry.space_group_name_H-M   'P 1'
#
loop_
_entity.id
_entity.type
_entity.pdbx_description
1 polymer ?
#
loop_
_entity_poly.entity_id
_entity_poly.type
_entity_poly.pdbx_seq_one_letter_code
_entity_poly.pdbx_strand_id
1 'polypeptide(L)'
;MTPFLSVLTSVLAWVAAMLVAASLGVIGPARLRETWSELRDRLWDTRRVVAVLCVVLIASAVGRPSLLDVSRLFGFQATALIYGLEGGFVAWVQATFATSELTAYFSWVYVYGYAFLLSFPAIAYLALPRTVTLRRVLVAYALNYAIGLALYTLVFAHGPRNVMPDMVTPLLFATQPDVMALTSEVNVNSNVFPSLHTSLAVTVATFAVLTREEYPRWTPVAVWLSLSVVVATMYLGIHWLTDVVAGFALAFGSVFLAYRFVDPRENAVGSDDGGEQGRSDPGTGADG
;
A
#
# COMPACT_ATOMS: atom_id res chain seq x y z
N MET A 1 -13.74 24.80 -11.86
CA MET A 1 -12.87 23.61 -11.70
C MET A 1 -13.64 22.40 -12.17
N THR A 2 -13.03 21.49 -12.92
CA THR A 2 -13.69 20.21 -13.25
C THR A 2 -13.93 19.41 -11.96
N PRO A 3 -14.97 18.58 -11.86
CA PRO A 3 -15.23 17.73 -10.68
C PRO A 3 -13.99 16.90 -10.28
N PHE A 4 -13.26 16.39 -11.26
CA PHE A 4 -11.99 15.67 -11.03
C PHE A 4 -10.94 16.49 -10.26
N LEU A 5 -10.69 17.74 -10.68
CA LEU A 5 -9.70 18.61 -10.02
C LEU A 5 -10.13 18.98 -8.59
N SER A 6 -11.43 19.18 -8.37
CA SER A 6 -12.01 19.47 -7.04
C SER A 6 -11.73 18.32 -6.07
N VAL A 7 -12.05 17.08 -6.47
CA VAL A 7 -11.83 15.89 -5.63
C VAL A 7 -10.35 15.63 -5.42
N LEU A 8 -9.53 15.72 -6.48
CA LEU A 8 -8.09 15.54 -6.37
C LEU A 8 -7.47 16.54 -5.38
N THR A 9 -7.87 17.83 -5.47
CA THR A 9 -7.39 18.88 -4.54
C THR A 9 -7.82 18.57 -3.10
N SER A 10 -9.05 18.13 -2.89
CA SER A 10 -9.55 17.73 -1.57
C SER A 10 -8.77 16.56 -1.00
N VAL A 11 -8.53 15.51 -1.81
CA VAL A 11 -7.73 14.34 -1.38
C VAL A 11 -6.32 14.78 -0.99
N LEU A 12 -5.65 15.54 -1.84
CA LEU A 12 -4.29 16.03 -1.57
C LEU A 12 -4.23 16.90 -0.30
N ALA A 13 -5.22 17.78 -0.09
CA ALA A 13 -5.27 18.65 1.09
C ALA A 13 -5.47 17.83 2.39
N TRP A 14 -6.42 16.89 2.41
CA TRP A 14 -6.65 16.03 3.57
C TRP A 14 -5.46 15.12 3.88
N VAL A 15 -4.89 14.48 2.85
CA VAL A 15 -3.71 13.62 3.01
C VAL A 15 -2.52 14.44 3.49
N ALA A 16 -2.26 15.62 2.92
CA ALA A 16 -1.19 16.50 3.35
C ALA A 16 -1.36 16.93 4.83
N ALA A 17 -2.57 17.34 5.22
CA ALA A 17 -2.86 17.70 6.60
C ALA A 17 -2.61 16.53 7.58
N MET A 18 -3.08 15.32 7.24
CA MET A 18 -2.83 14.12 8.05
C MET A 18 -1.35 13.75 8.08
N LEU A 19 -0.61 13.86 6.97
CA LEU A 19 0.83 13.59 6.92
C LEU A 19 1.61 14.58 7.80
N VAL A 20 1.27 15.86 7.75
CA VAL A 20 1.91 16.88 8.62
C VAL A 20 1.62 16.58 10.10
N ALA A 21 0.35 16.36 10.46
CA ALA A 21 -0.03 16.07 11.83
C ALA A 21 0.64 14.80 12.36
N ALA A 22 0.65 13.72 11.56
CA ALA A 22 1.31 12.47 11.92
C ALA A 22 2.83 12.61 11.99
N SER A 23 3.46 13.37 11.09
CA SER A 23 4.90 13.62 11.12
C SER A 23 5.31 14.36 12.39
N LEU A 24 4.55 15.36 12.81
CA LEU A 24 4.81 16.10 14.05
C LEU A 24 4.51 15.26 15.29
N GLY A 25 3.40 14.50 15.30
CA GLY A 25 2.94 13.75 16.47
C GLY A 25 3.61 12.40 16.70
N VAL A 26 4.04 11.72 15.62
CA VAL A 26 4.64 10.39 15.64
C VAL A 26 6.16 10.44 15.52
N ILE A 27 6.69 11.15 14.52
CA ILE A 27 8.14 11.24 14.24
C ILE A 27 8.78 12.28 15.17
N GLY A 28 8.15 13.43 15.30
CA GLY A 28 8.61 14.55 16.09
C GLY A 28 9.60 15.48 15.38
N PRO A 29 9.67 16.75 15.80
CA PRO A 29 10.42 17.78 15.08
C PRO A 29 11.96 17.58 15.10
N ALA A 30 12.49 16.95 16.16
CA ALA A 30 13.93 16.68 16.25
C ALA A 30 14.38 15.68 15.18
N ARG A 31 13.69 14.51 15.08
CA ARG A 31 14.00 13.47 14.10
C ARG A 31 13.72 13.95 12.66
N LEU A 32 12.69 14.78 12.45
CA LEU A 32 12.44 15.38 11.14
C LEU A 32 13.57 16.31 10.68
N ARG A 33 14.15 17.10 11.61
CA ARG A 33 15.28 17.98 11.31
C ARG A 33 16.55 17.18 10.96
N GLU A 34 16.83 16.13 11.71
CA GLU A 34 17.93 15.19 11.42
C GLU A 34 17.74 14.53 10.05
N THR A 35 16.53 14.01 9.78
CA THR A 35 16.21 13.43 8.48
C THR A 35 16.42 14.40 7.34
N TRP A 36 16.07 15.67 7.53
CA TRP A 36 16.27 16.71 6.52
C TRP A 36 17.75 16.95 6.21
N SER A 37 18.61 16.95 7.21
CA SER A 37 20.07 17.13 7.01
C SER A 37 20.71 15.97 6.25
N GLU A 38 20.17 14.75 6.37
CA GLU A 38 20.67 13.54 5.70
C GLU A 38 19.80 13.08 4.52
N LEU A 39 18.83 13.89 4.11
CA LEU A 39 17.82 13.51 3.13
C LEU A 39 18.41 12.97 1.81
N ARG A 40 19.45 13.64 1.32
CA ARG A 40 20.11 13.26 0.06
C ARG A 40 20.70 11.84 0.13
N ASP A 41 21.37 11.53 1.21
CA ASP A 41 22.05 10.25 1.38
C ASP A 41 21.03 9.13 1.58
N ARG A 42 19.99 9.36 2.40
CA ARG A 42 18.90 8.42 2.61
C ARG A 42 18.10 8.13 1.34
N LEU A 43 17.84 9.15 0.50
CA LEU A 43 17.21 8.98 -0.81
C LEU A 43 18.12 8.22 -1.78
N TRP A 44 19.43 8.48 -1.73
CA TRP A 44 20.40 7.77 -2.56
C TRP A 44 20.46 6.29 -2.23
N ASP A 45 20.43 5.92 -0.95
CA ASP A 45 20.40 4.53 -0.48
C ASP A 45 19.16 3.77 -0.94
N THR A 46 18.03 4.45 -1.03
CA THR A 46 16.74 3.83 -1.40
C THR A 46 16.44 3.89 -2.89
N ARG A 47 17.22 4.61 -3.70
CA ARG A 47 16.93 4.92 -5.11
C ARG A 47 16.61 3.70 -5.98
N ARG A 48 17.31 2.56 -5.77
CA ARG A 48 17.09 1.33 -6.55
C ARG A 48 15.72 0.74 -6.26
N VAL A 49 15.34 0.67 -5.00
CA VAL A 49 14.04 0.13 -4.58
C VAL A 49 12.89 1.05 -5.00
N VAL A 50 13.10 2.37 -4.89
CA VAL A 50 12.15 3.37 -5.40
C VAL A 50 11.96 3.20 -6.91
N ALA A 51 13.06 3.05 -7.66
CA ALA A 51 13.00 2.85 -9.12
C ALA A 51 12.21 1.56 -9.47
N VAL A 52 12.48 0.44 -8.78
CA VAL A 52 11.72 -0.81 -8.97
C VAL A 52 10.23 -0.60 -8.68
N LEU A 53 9.89 0.05 -7.56
CA LEU A 53 8.49 0.35 -7.25
C LEU A 53 7.84 1.22 -8.33
N CYS A 54 8.51 2.28 -8.79
CA CYS A 54 8.00 3.14 -9.86
C CYS A 54 7.76 2.35 -11.16
N VAL A 55 8.69 1.49 -11.55
CA VAL A 55 8.54 0.63 -12.74
C VAL A 55 7.33 -0.30 -12.58
N VAL A 56 7.18 -0.94 -11.42
CA VAL A 56 6.03 -1.83 -11.15
C VAL A 56 4.71 -1.06 -11.15
N LEU A 57 4.67 0.13 -10.57
CA LEU A 57 3.46 0.98 -10.55
C LEU A 57 3.09 1.43 -11.97
N ILE A 58 4.05 1.88 -12.77
CA ILE A 58 3.82 2.28 -14.16
C ILE A 58 3.35 1.07 -14.99
N ALA A 59 4.03 -0.07 -14.87
CA ALA A 59 3.64 -1.31 -15.57
C ALA A 59 2.23 -1.75 -15.16
N SER A 60 1.88 -1.62 -13.88
CA SER A 60 0.54 -1.92 -13.38
C SER A 60 -0.51 -0.96 -13.93
N ALA A 61 -0.23 0.34 -13.93
CA ALA A 61 -1.16 1.35 -14.42
C ALA A 61 -1.40 1.23 -15.93
N VAL A 62 -0.33 1.05 -16.71
CA VAL A 62 -0.41 0.95 -18.20
C VAL A 62 -0.91 -0.42 -18.63
N GLY A 63 -0.47 -1.50 -17.97
CA GLY A 63 -0.80 -2.87 -18.33
C GLY A 63 -2.21 -3.31 -17.95
N ARG A 64 -2.77 -2.72 -16.89
CA ARG A 64 -4.05 -3.17 -16.32
C ARG A 64 -5.23 -3.25 -17.31
N PRO A 65 -5.47 -2.28 -18.20
CA PRO A 65 -6.56 -2.39 -19.17
C PRO A 65 -6.41 -3.59 -20.11
N SER A 66 -5.23 -3.77 -20.70
CA SER A 66 -4.96 -4.91 -21.61
C SER A 66 -4.98 -6.25 -20.88
N LEU A 67 -4.45 -6.31 -19.65
CA LEU A 67 -4.45 -7.51 -18.83
C LEU A 67 -5.86 -7.88 -18.32
N LEU A 68 -6.75 -6.91 -18.20
CA LEU A 68 -8.16 -7.17 -17.91
C LEU A 68 -8.83 -7.96 -19.05
N ASP A 69 -8.57 -7.60 -20.29
CA ASP A 69 -9.11 -8.33 -21.44
C ASP A 69 -8.52 -9.75 -21.53
N VAL A 70 -7.22 -9.90 -21.26
CA VAL A 70 -6.59 -11.22 -21.15
C VAL A 70 -7.23 -12.04 -20.02
N SER A 71 -7.47 -11.44 -18.84
CA SER A 71 -8.10 -12.09 -17.69
C SER A 71 -9.54 -12.54 -18.00
N ARG A 72 -10.30 -11.74 -18.74
CA ARG A 72 -11.66 -12.09 -19.17
C ARG A 72 -11.70 -13.28 -20.13
N LEU A 73 -10.71 -13.38 -21.03
CA LEU A 73 -10.68 -14.40 -22.07
C LEU A 73 -10.02 -15.71 -21.61
N PHE A 74 -8.96 -15.62 -20.83
CA PHE A 74 -8.09 -16.75 -20.48
C PHE A 74 -7.98 -17.02 -18.98
N GLY A 75 -8.37 -16.04 -18.14
CA GLY A 75 -8.31 -16.20 -16.68
C GLY A 75 -9.36 -17.20 -16.17
N PHE A 76 -9.06 -17.79 -15.01
CA PHE A 76 -10.00 -18.65 -14.30
C PHE A 76 -11.22 -17.82 -13.84
N GLN A 77 -12.40 -18.17 -14.32
CA GLN A 77 -13.65 -17.45 -14.05
C GLN A 77 -14.19 -17.82 -12.65
N ALA A 78 -13.75 -17.10 -11.63
CA ALA A 78 -14.01 -17.41 -10.21
C ALA A 78 -15.36 -16.87 -9.70
N THR A 79 -16.06 -16.00 -10.43
CA THR A 79 -17.26 -15.30 -9.96
C THR A 79 -18.33 -16.25 -9.40
N ALA A 80 -18.69 -17.29 -10.17
CA ALA A 80 -19.73 -18.24 -9.74
C ALA A 80 -19.30 -19.08 -8.53
N LEU A 81 -18.01 -19.44 -8.46
CA LEU A 81 -17.44 -20.18 -7.32
C LEU A 81 -17.50 -19.32 -6.04
N ILE A 82 -17.04 -18.06 -6.12
CA ILE A 82 -17.03 -17.13 -4.97
C ILE A 82 -18.46 -16.87 -4.51
N TYR A 83 -19.38 -16.59 -5.43
CA TYR A 83 -20.79 -16.40 -5.10
C TYR A 83 -21.41 -17.66 -4.48
N GLY A 84 -21.06 -18.84 -4.98
CA GLY A 84 -21.52 -20.11 -4.41
C GLY A 84 -21.03 -20.37 -2.97
N LEU A 85 -19.83 -19.86 -2.62
CA LEU A 85 -19.25 -19.97 -1.28
C LEU A 85 -19.82 -18.94 -0.30
N GLU A 86 -20.00 -17.70 -0.73
CA GLU A 86 -20.37 -16.58 0.15
C GLU A 86 -21.85 -16.20 0.11
N GLY A 87 -22.54 -16.51 -0.99
CA GLY A 87 -23.95 -16.17 -1.17
C GLY A 87 -24.21 -14.68 -0.98
N GLY A 88 -25.20 -14.35 -0.16
CA GLY A 88 -25.63 -13.00 0.14
C GLY A 88 -24.88 -12.31 1.30
N PHE A 89 -23.68 -12.76 1.69
CA PHE A 89 -22.96 -12.20 2.85
C PHE A 89 -22.80 -10.67 2.79
N VAL A 90 -22.33 -10.14 1.67
CA VAL A 90 -22.14 -8.69 1.50
C VAL A 90 -23.48 -7.93 1.51
N ALA A 91 -24.52 -8.51 0.90
CA ALA A 91 -25.87 -7.97 0.95
C ALA A 91 -26.39 -7.91 2.40
N TRP A 92 -26.17 -8.98 3.17
CA TRP A 92 -26.51 -9.02 4.60
C TRP A 92 -25.75 -7.96 5.40
N VAL A 93 -24.44 -7.76 5.16
CA VAL A 93 -23.65 -6.71 5.81
C VAL A 93 -24.27 -5.35 5.55
N GLN A 94 -24.64 -5.03 4.31
CA GLN A 94 -25.27 -3.76 3.99
C GLN A 94 -26.67 -3.65 4.61
N ALA A 95 -27.50 -4.66 4.47
CA ALA A 95 -28.87 -4.65 5.02
C ALA A 95 -28.89 -4.46 6.55
N THR A 96 -27.86 -4.94 7.24
CA THR A 96 -27.77 -4.88 8.71
C THR A 96 -27.13 -3.59 9.22
N PHE A 97 -26.08 -3.11 8.54
CA PHE A 97 -25.20 -2.04 9.07
C PHE A 97 -25.21 -0.76 8.27
N ALA A 98 -25.84 -0.70 7.07
CA ALA A 98 -25.79 0.52 6.27
C ALA A 98 -26.59 1.65 6.90
N THR A 99 -25.85 2.65 7.40
CA THR A 99 -26.39 3.95 7.85
C THR A 99 -25.63 5.07 7.14
N SER A 100 -26.17 6.29 7.16
CA SER A 100 -25.52 7.48 6.58
C SER A 100 -24.15 7.74 7.19
N GLU A 101 -24.04 7.61 8.53
CA GLU A 101 -22.83 7.90 9.29
C GLU A 101 -21.72 6.87 9.00
N LEU A 102 -22.05 5.56 9.04
CA LEU A 102 -21.10 4.50 8.73
C LEU A 102 -20.67 4.57 7.25
N THR A 103 -21.59 4.90 6.36
CA THR A 103 -21.27 5.04 4.93
C THR A 103 -20.34 6.24 4.71
N ALA A 104 -20.57 7.37 5.37
CA ALA A 104 -19.68 8.52 5.32
C ALA A 104 -18.29 8.19 5.89
N TYR A 105 -18.23 7.49 7.04
CA TYR A 105 -16.98 7.05 7.66
C TYR A 105 -16.20 6.11 6.75
N PHE A 106 -16.80 5.03 6.25
CA PHE A 106 -16.10 4.06 5.41
C PHE A 106 -15.73 4.62 4.04
N SER A 107 -16.53 5.52 3.48
CA SER A 107 -16.16 6.25 2.26
C SER A 107 -14.96 7.16 2.48
N TRP A 108 -14.92 7.89 3.62
CA TRP A 108 -13.77 8.71 4.00
C TRP A 108 -12.51 7.87 4.22
N VAL A 109 -12.62 6.76 4.95
CA VAL A 109 -11.50 5.82 5.18
C VAL A 109 -10.98 5.26 3.86
N TYR A 110 -11.89 4.85 2.97
CA TYR A 110 -11.53 4.24 1.69
C TYR A 110 -10.76 5.19 0.76
N VAL A 111 -11.13 6.47 0.76
CA VAL A 111 -10.52 7.47 -0.14
C VAL A 111 -9.34 8.17 0.53
N TYR A 112 -9.56 8.82 1.66
CA TYR A 112 -8.57 9.68 2.31
C TYR A 112 -7.69 8.90 3.30
N GLY A 113 -8.31 8.08 4.13
CA GLY A 113 -7.63 7.27 5.14
C GLY A 113 -6.66 6.28 4.50
N TYR A 114 -7.06 5.63 3.42
CA TYR A 114 -6.21 4.69 2.68
C TYR A 114 -5.01 5.37 2.02
N ALA A 115 -5.21 6.52 1.36
CA ALA A 115 -4.11 7.26 0.76
C ALA A 115 -3.08 7.73 1.81
N PHE A 116 -3.55 8.22 2.97
CA PHE A 116 -2.68 8.54 4.10
C PHE A 116 -1.96 7.32 4.64
N LEU A 117 -2.68 6.21 4.85
CA LEU A 117 -2.13 4.96 5.39
C LEU A 117 -0.96 4.43 4.55
N LEU A 118 -1.05 4.51 3.21
CA LEU A 118 0.02 4.07 2.33
C LEU A 118 1.18 5.06 2.24
N SER A 119 0.90 6.35 2.37
CA SER A 119 1.91 7.40 2.19
C SER A 119 2.77 7.63 3.44
N PHE A 120 2.18 7.56 4.64
CA PHE A 120 2.87 7.89 5.89
C PHE A 120 4.06 6.96 6.20
N PRO A 121 4.04 5.64 5.95
CA PRO A 121 5.19 4.76 6.16
C PRO A 121 6.44 5.18 5.38
N ALA A 122 6.28 5.76 4.18
CA ALA A 122 7.43 6.25 3.41
C ALA A 122 8.17 7.37 4.17
N ILE A 123 7.43 8.31 4.78
CA ILE A 123 7.99 9.40 5.57
C ILE A 123 8.54 8.87 6.92
N ALA A 124 7.74 8.06 7.62
CA ALA A 124 8.10 7.55 8.94
C ALA A 124 9.37 6.70 8.91
N TYR A 125 9.46 5.78 7.94
CA TYR A 125 10.60 4.87 7.85
C TYR A 125 11.81 5.50 7.15
N LEU A 126 11.62 6.56 6.37
CA LEU A 126 12.73 7.41 5.93
C LEU A 126 13.39 8.15 7.11
N ALA A 127 12.60 8.46 8.15
CA ALA A 127 13.08 9.13 9.35
C ALA A 127 13.75 8.19 10.38
N LEU A 128 13.82 6.87 10.13
CA LEU A 128 14.60 5.96 10.95
C LEU A 128 16.10 6.10 10.68
N PRO A 129 16.98 5.78 11.65
CA PRO A 129 18.44 5.87 11.47
C PRO A 129 18.97 5.00 10.33
N ARG A 130 18.29 3.90 10.03
CA ARG A 130 18.63 2.98 8.93
C ARG A 130 17.50 2.86 7.93
N THR A 131 17.81 2.95 6.64
CA THR A 131 16.85 2.88 5.53
C THR A 131 16.29 1.48 5.26
N VAL A 132 16.79 0.46 5.95
CA VAL A 132 16.39 -0.95 5.76
C VAL A 132 14.88 -1.17 5.87
N THR A 133 14.22 -0.57 6.88
CA THR A 133 12.76 -0.71 7.05
C THR A 133 12.02 -0.07 5.90
N LEU A 134 12.43 1.13 5.46
CA LEU A 134 11.86 1.78 4.29
C LEU A 134 12.03 0.91 3.03
N ARG A 135 13.23 0.38 2.78
CA ARG A 135 13.49 -0.52 1.65
C ARG A 135 12.57 -1.74 1.68
N ARG A 136 12.38 -2.36 2.85
CA ARG A 136 11.44 -3.51 3.01
C ARG A 136 10.00 -3.14 2.70
N VAL A 137 9.52 -2.01 3.19
CA VAL A 137 8.15 -1.53 2.90
C VAL A 137 7.96 -1.29 1.40
N LEU A 138 8.91 -0.60 0.75
CA LEU A 138 8.83 -0.32 -0.68
C LEU A 138 8.90 -1.60 -1.53
N VAL A 139 9.73 -2.58 -1.14
CA VAL A 139 9.77 -3.90 -1.78
C VAL A 139 8.45 -4.64 -1.55
N ALA A 140 7.89 -4.62 -0.34
CA ALA A 140 6.59 -5.23 -0.08
C ALA A 140 5.48 -4.59 -0.93
N TYR A 141 5.48 -3.27 -1.11
CA TYR A 141 4.54 -2.60 -2.01
C TYR A 141 4.74 -3.05 -3.46
N ALA A 142 5.97 -3.09 -3.95
CA ALA A 142 6.26 -3.57 -5.30
C ALA A 142 5.78 -5.02 -5.51
N LEU A 143 6.00 -5.91 -4.54
CA LEU A 143 5.52 -7.29 -4.57
C LEU A 143 3.99 -7.38 -4.55
N ASN A 144 3.31 -6.59 -3.71
CA ASN A 144 1.85 -6.53 -3.69
C ASN A 144 1.30 -6.16 -5.08
N TYR A 145 1.86 -5.14 -5.72
CA TYR A 145 1.41 -4.73 -7.05
C TYR A 145 1.79 -5.75 -8.13
N ALA A 146 3.01 -6.29 -8.11
CA ALA A 146 3.48 -7.24 -9.13
C ALA A 146 2.73 -8.58 -9.05
N ILE A 147 2.66 -9.18 -7.85
CA ILE A 147 1.96 -10.45 -7.63
C ILE A 147 0.46 -10.23 -7.78
N GLY A 148 -0.07 -9.12 -7.24
CA GLY A 148 -1.47 -8.75 -7.38
C GLY A 148 -1.90 -8.61 -8.83
N LEU A 149 -1.08 -7.98 -9.69
CA LEU A 149 -1.33 -7.86 -11.13
C LEU A 149 -1.30 -9.23 -11.82
N ALA A 150 -0.37 -10.11 -11.45
CA ALA A 150 -0.32 -11.47 -11.97
C ALA A 150 -1.60 -12.25 -11.59
N LEU A 151 -2.01 -12.21 -10.32
CA LEU A 151 -3.25 -12.85 -9.86
C LEU A 151 -4.48 -12.26 -10.52
N TYR A 152 -4.53 -10.92 -10.67
CA TYR A 152 -5.59 -10.21 -11.39
C TYR A 152 -5.72 -10.67 -12.85
N THR A 153 -4.62 -11.04 -13.49
CA THR A 153 -4.63 -11.56 -14.87
C THR A 153 -5.04 -13.03 -14.92
N LEU A 154 -4.63 -13.84 -13.94
CA LEU A 154 -4.87 -15.28 -13.92
C LEU A 154 -6.27 -15.65 -13.41
N VAL A 155 -6.87 -14.83 -12.54
CA VAL A 155 -8.17 -15.08 -11.93
C VAL A 155 -9.09 -13.89 -12.20
N PHE A 156 -10.27 -14.15 -12.74
CA PHE A 156 -11.29 -13.14 -12.99
C PHE A 156 -12.50 -13.32 -12.07
N ALA A 157 -12.87 -12.26 -11.36
CA ALA A 157 -14.06 -12.25 -10.52
C ALA A 157 -14.77 -10.88 -10.59
N HIS A 158 -16.08 -10.89 -10.81
CA HIS A 158 -16.92 -9.71 -10.63
C HIS A 158 -17.19 -9.45 -9.14
N GLY A 159 -17.22 -8.19 -8.75
CA GLY A 159 -17.56 -7.79 -7.37
C GLY A 159 -19.04 -7.98 -7.02
N PRO A 160 -19.37 -8.01 -5.70
CA PRO A 160 -20.73 -8.24 -5.20
C PRO A 160 -21.78 -7.33 -5.82
N ARG A 161 -21.50 -6.03 -5.94
CA ARG A 161 -22.41 -5.04 -6.53
C ARG A 161 -22.75 -5.28 -8.01
N ASN A 162 -21.87 -6.01 -8.73
CA ASN A 162 -22.09 -6.35 -10.13
C ASN A 162 -22.85 -7.68 -10.29
N VAL A 163 -22.75 -8.56 -9.30
CA VAL A 163 -23.42 -9.88 -9.28
C VAL A 163 -24.81 -9.78 -8.68
N MET A 164 -24.99 -8.92 -7.69
CA MET A 164 -26.25 -8.72 -6.95
C MET A 164 -26.69 -7.23 -6.97
N PRO A 165 -26.92 -6.60 -8.13
CA PRO A 165 -27.20 -5.17 -8.22
C PRO A 165 -28.50 -4.75 -7.50
N ASP A 166 -29.46 -5.68 -7.35
CA ASP A 166 -30.73 -5.44 -6.65
C ASP A 166 -30.60 -5.56 -5.12
N MET A 167 -29.49 -6.15 -4.61
CA MET A 167 -29.28 -6.42 -3.19
C MET A 167 -28.09 -5.63 -2.60
N VAL A 168 -27.12 -5.25 -3.43
CA VAL A 168 -25.89 -4.58 -3.00
C VAL A 168 -25.78 -3.22 -3.68
N THR A 169 -25.94 -2.18 -2.90
CA THR A 169 -25.83 -0.79 -3.35
C THR A 169 -24.37 -0.35 -3.44
N PRO A 170 -23.94 0.36 -4.51
CA PRO A 170 -22.60 0.96 -4.59
C PRO A 170 -22.51 2.19 -3.69
N LEU A 171 -22.45 1.99 -2.37
CA LEU A 171 -22.57 3.03 -1.33
C LEU A 171 -21.56 4.16 -1.47
N LEU A 172 -20.34 3.87 -1.93
CA LEU A 172 -19.31 4.89 -2.16
C LEU A 172 -19.79 5.96 -3.14
N PHE A 173 -20.43 5.56 -4.23
CA PHE A 173 -20.86 6.47 -5.28
C PHE A 173 -22.19 7.17 -4.95
N ALA A 174 -23.03 6.54 -4.13
CA ALA A 174 -24.26 7.14 -3.64
C ALA A 174 -24.00 8.33 -2.70
N THR A 175 -22.89 8.29 -1.94
CA THR A 175 -22.53 9.34 -0.96
C THR A 175 -21.54 10.36 -1.49
N GLN A 176 -20.70 9.97 -2.45
CA GLN A 176 -19.65 10.82 -3.03
C GLN A 176 -19.60 10.63 -4.55
N PRO A 177 -20.58 11.13 -5.31
CA PRO A 177 -20.63 10.96 -6.75
C PRO A 177 -19.41 11.55 -7.47
N ASP A 178 -18.80 12.60 -6.92
CA ASP A 178 -17.61 13.24 -7.48
C ASP A 178 -16.37 12.34 -7.39
N VAL A 179 -16.28 11.44 -6.40
CA VAL A 179 -15.21 10.43 -6.27
C VAL A 179 -15.28 9.42 -7.41
N MET A 180 -16.45 9.25 -8.03
CA MET A 180 -16.60 8.43 -9.23
C MET A 180 -15.69 8.88 -10.37
N ALA A 181 -15.42 10.18 -10.48
CA ALA A 181 -14.52 10.72 -11.51
C ALA A 181 -13.04 10.33 -11.27
N LEU A 182 -12.62 10.14 -10.01
CA LEU A 182 -11.26 9.66 -9.67
C LEU A 182 -11.16 8.13 -9.69
N THR A 183 -12.22 7.44 -9.35
CA THR A 183 -12.22 5.99 -9.17
C THR A 183 -12.83 5.24 -10.36
N SER A 184 -13.59 5.90 -11.24
CA SER A 184 -14.19 5.27 -12.42
C SER A 184 -13.13 4.77 -13.40
N GLU A 185 -12.03 5.50 -13.56
CA GLU A 185 -10.89 5.05 -14.37
C GLU A 185 -10.12 3.89 -13.71
N VAL A 186 -10.23 3.76 -12.37
CA VAL A 186 -9.58 2.71 -11.57
C VAL A 186 -10.55 1.57 -11.23
N ASN A 187 -11.87 1.84 -11.20
CA ASN A 187 -12.93 0.91 -10.78
C ASN A 187 -13.99 0.64 -11.87
N VAL A 188 -13.65 0.74 -13.12
CA VAL A 188 -14.52 0.20 -14.19
C VAL A 188 -14.82 -1.27 -13.84
N ASN A 189 -16.04 -1.78 -14.12
CA ASN A 189 -16.50 -3.18 -13.93
C ASN A 189 -15.38 -4.22 -14.15
N SER A 190 -14.37 -4.12 -13.31
CA SER A 190 -13.08 -4.76 -13.45
C SER A 190 -13.03 -5.96 -12.53
N ASN A 191 -12.05 -6.77 -12.73
CA ASN A 191 -11.71 -7.84 -11.83
C ASN A 191 -11.48 -7.31 -10.41
N VAL A 192 -12.04 -7.96 -9.40
CA VAL A 192 -11.91 -7.58 -7.99
C VAL A 192 -10.95 -8.49 -7.21
N PHE A 193 -10.51 -9.62 -7.79
CA PHE A 193 -9.63 -10.57 -7.12
C PHE A 193 -8.15 -10.37 -7.48
N PRO A 194 -7.25 -10.40 -6.48
CA PRO A 194 -7.46 -10.27 -5.03
C PRO A 194 -7.67 -8.80 -4.61
N SER A 195 -8.13 -8.56 -3.37
CA SER A 195 -8.26 -7.19 -2.85
C SER A 195 -6.90 -6.55 -2.56
N LEU A 196 -6.45 -5.67 -3.45
CA LEU A 196 -5.22 -4.89 -3.25
C LEU A 196 -5.35 -3.85 -2.12
N HIS A 197 -6.54 -3.29 -1.90
CA HIS A 197 -6.78 -2.39 -0.77
C HIS A 197 -6.52 -3.11 0.56
N THR A 198 -7.08 -4.32 0.71
CA THR A 198 -6.80 -5.17 1.87
C THR A 198 -5.32 -5.49 1.98
N SER A 199 -4.72 -5.97 0.89
CA SER A 199 -3.33 -6.42 0.91
C SER A 199 -2.35 -5.30 1.31
N LEU A 200 -2.47 -4.13 0.71
CA LEU A 200 -1.60 -2.99 1.04
C LEU A 200 -1.87 -2.44 2.45
N ALA A 201 -3.14 -2.34 2.87
CA ALA A 201 -3.48 -1.90 4.21
C ALA A 201 -2.92 -2.86 5.29
N VAL A 202 -3.10 -4.17 5.11
CA VAL A 202 -2.55 -5.20 6.01
C VAL A 202 -1.01 -5.21 5.99
N THR A 203 -0.39 -4.96 4.84
CA THR A 203 1.06 -4.78 4.75
C THR A 203 1.53 -3.64 5.66
N VAL A 204 0.86 -2.47 5.61
CA VAL A 204 1.20 -1.33 6.48
C VAL A 204 0.99 -1.67 7.96
N ALA A 205 -0.14 -2.29 8.32
CA ALA A 205 -0.40 -2.70 9.69
C ALA A 205 0.67 -3.66 10.21
N THR A 206 1.09 -4.63 9.39
CA THR A 206 2.15 -5.59 9.72
C THR A 206 3.47 -4.90 10.00
N PHE A 207 3.90 -3.97 9.13
CA PHE A 207 5.12 -3.18 9.38
C PHE A 207 4.99 -2.30 10.62
N ALA A 208 3.82 -1.68 10.86
CA ALA A 208 3.59 -0.88 12.04
C ALA A 208 3.72 -1.70 13.34
N VAL A 209 3.22 -2.94 13.34
CA VAL A 209 3.37 -3.87 14.48
C VAL A 209 4.82 -4.32 14.65
N LEU A 210 5.53 -4.63 13.56
CA LEU A 210 6.94 -5.03 13.60
C LEU A 210 7.87 -3.89 14.05
N THR A 211 7.46 -2.63 13.87
CA THR A 211 8.21 -1.43 14.27
C THR A 211 7.58 -0.67 15.44
N ARG A 212 6.75 -1.35 16.25
CA ARG A 212 6.00 -0.72 17.36
C ARG A 212 6.88 -0.06 18.41
N GLU A 213 8.11 -0.53 18.58
CA GLU A 213 9.08 0.06 19.52
C GLU A 213 9.62 1.41 19.00
N GLU A 214 9.77 1.56 17.69
CA GLU A 214 10.21 2.80 17.05
C GLU A 214 9.09 3.86 17.01
N TYR A 215 7.86 3.41 16.73
CA TYR A 215 6.69 4.27 16.57
C TYR A 215 5.45 3.73 17.31
N PRO A 216 5.46 3.73 18.66
CA PRO A 216 4.37 3.16 19.46
C PRO A 216 3.02 3.85 19.22
N ARG A 217 3.01 5.14 18.86
CA ARG A 217 1.79 5.90 18.56
C ARG A 217 1.24 5.60 17.17
N TRP A 218 2.09 5.22 16.23
CA TRP A 218 1.68 4.87 14.88
C TRP A 218 0.95 3.51 14.82
N THR A 219 1.41 2.55 15.58
CA THR A 219 0.89 1.18 15.54
C THR A 219 -0.64 1.11 15.72
N PRO A 220 -1.27 1.68 16.77
CA PRO A 220 -2.72 1.62 16.90
C PRO A 220 -3.45 2.35 15.77
N VAL A 221 -2.92 3.46 15.27
CA VAL A 221 -3.51 4.20 14.14
C VAL A 221 -3.47 3.37 12.86
N ALA A 222 -2.32 2.78 12.55
CA ALA A 222 -2.15 1.93 11.37
C ALA A 222 -3.06 0.70 11.41
N VAL A 223 -3.11 0.01 12.54
CA VAL A 223 -3.96 -1.18 12.72
C VAL A 223 -5.44 -0.80 12.59
N TRP A 224 -5.87 0.27 13.27
CA TRP A 224 -7.27 0.73 13.19
C TRP A 224 -7.68 1.11 11.76
N LEU A 225 -6.87 1.95 11.07
CA LEU A 225 -7.16 2.34 9.71
C LEU A 225 -7.13 1.14 8.75
N SER A 226 -6.18 0.22 8.91
CA SER A 226 -6.10 -0.99 8.07
C SER A 226 -7.33 -1.86 8.23
N LEU A 227 -7.78 -2.12 9.47
CA LEU A 227 -9.01 -2.86 9.72
C LEU A 227 -10.23 -2.13 9.15
N SER A 228 -10.28 -0.81 9.30
CA SER A 228 -11.35 0.00 8.71
C SER A 228 -11.36 -0.07 7.19
N VAL A 229 -10.20 -0.07 6.52
CA VAL A 229 -10.10 -0.27 5.06
C VAL A 229 -10.60 -1.66 4.67
N VAL A 230 -10.18 -2.71 5.39
CA VAL A 230 -10.63 -4.09 5.14
C VAL A 230 -12.15 -4.20 5.21
N VAL A 231 -12.77 -3.66 6.27
CA VAL A 231 -14.23 -3.65 6.42
C VAL A 231 -14.88 -2.80 5.32
N ALA A 232 -14.33 -1.62 5.03
CA ALA A 232 -14.85 -0.70 4.02
C ALA A 232 -14.95 -1.36 2.63
N THR A 233 -14.00 -2.22 2.25
CA THR A 233 -14.01 -2.89 0.93
C THR A 233 -15.25 -3.77 0.72
N MET A 234 -15.70 -4.46 1.77
CA MET A 234 -16.91 -5.30 1.76
C MET A 234 -18.17 -4.46 1.98
N TYR A 235 -18.17 -3.57 2.99
CA TYR A 235 -19.31 -2.71 3.32
C TYR A 235 -19.75 -1.82 2.13
N LEU A 236 -18.80 -1.30 1.36
CA LEU A 236 -19.07 -0.48 0.17
C LEU A 236 -19.48 -1.33 -1.06
N GLY A 237 -19.57 -2.66 -0.91
CA GLY A 237 -20.00 -3.57 -1.97
C GLY A 237 -18.96 -3.81 -3.07
N ILE A 238 -17.67 -3.58 -2.79
CA ILE A 238 -16.59 -3.66 -3.78
C ILE A 238 -16.04 -5.08 -3.86
N HIS A 239 -15.71 -5.68 -2.71
CA HIS A 239 -15.02 -6.97 -2.59
C HIS A 239 -15.84 -8.02 -1.86
N TRP A 240 -15.61 -9.27 -2.23
CA TRP A 240 -16.02 -10.46 -1.50
C TRP A 240 -15.09 -10.71 -0.30
N LEU A 241 -15.55 -11.48 0.69
CA LEU A 241 -14.70 -11.94 1.78
C LEU A 241 -13.53 -12.80 1.26
N THR A 242 -13.76 -13.62 0.22
CA THR A 242 -12.71 -14.40 -0.45
C THR A 242 -11.61 -13.51 -1.02
N ASP A 243 -11.95 -12.36 -1.65
CA ASP A 243 -10.96 -11.40 -2.14
C ASP A 243 -10.13 -10.80 -1.01
N VAL A 244 -10.79 -10.56 0.14
CA VAL A 244 -10.16 -10.05 1.36
C VAL A 244 -9.20 -11.08 1.93
N VAL A 245 -9.60 -12.34 2.05
CA VAL A 245 -8.73 -13.44 2.53
C VAL A 245 -7.52 -13.61 1.62
N ALA A 246 -7.71 -13.58 0.29
CA ALA A 246 -6.61 -13.59 -0.67
C ALA A 246 -5.69 -12.36 -0.51
N GLY A 247 -6.27 -11.20 -0.21
CA GLY A 247 -5.54 -9.97 0.10
C GLY A 247 -4.65 -10.10 1.35
N PHE A 248 -5.13 -10.75 2.42
CA PHE A 248 -4.32 -11.07 3.60
C PHE A 248 -3.14 -11.99 3.24
N ALA A 249 -3.39 -13.06 2.49
CA ALA A 249 -2.34 -13.98 2.06
C ALA A 249 -1.27 -13.25 1.21
N LEU A 250 -1.69 -12.38 0.30
CA LEU A 250 -0.80 -11.55 -0.51
C LEU A 250 0.02 -10.58 0.35
N ALA A 251 -0.58 -9.95 1.37
CA ALA A 251 0.10 -9.04 2.28
C ALA A 251 1.23 -9.75 3.05
N PHE A 252 0.90 -10.86 3.73
CA PHE A 252 1.87 -11.60 4.52
C PHE A 252 2.96 -12.22 3.65
N GLY A 253 2.60 -12.75 2.46
CA GLY A 253 3.57 -13.25 1.49
C GLY A 253 4.53 -12.16 1.02
N SER A 254 4.01 -10.95 0.70
CA SER A 254 4.83 -9.81 0.26
C SER A 254 5.75 -9.31 1.37
N VAL A 255 5.28 -9.25 2.63
CA VAL A 255 6.12 -8.88 3.78
C VAL A 255 7.22 -9.93 3.98
N PHE A 256 6.87 -11.22 4.00
CA PHE A 256 7.84 -12.31 4.13
C PHE A 256 8.94 -12.22 3.07
N LEU A 257 8.56 -12.08 1.79
CA LEU A 257 9.52 -11.95 0.69
C LEU A 257 10.36 -10.68 0.80
N ALA A 258 9.79 -9.55 1.22
CA ALA A 258 10.53 -8.32 1.43
C ALA A 258 11.63 -8.48 2.48
N TYR A 259 11.38 -9.24 3.55
CA TYR A 259 12.39 -9.57 4.56
C TYR A 259 13.46 -10.53 4.03
N ARG A 260 13.14 -11.37 3.04
CA ARG A 260 14.09 -12.29 2.39
C ARG A 260 14.98 -11.58 1.36
N PHE A 261 14.44 -10.57 0.66
CA PHE A 261 15.16 -9.87 -0.41
C PHE A 261 15.97 -8.67 0.08
N VAL A 262 15.63 -8.09 1.22
CA VAL A 262 16.32 -6.91 1.76
C VAL A 262 17.18 -7.33 2.97
N ASP A 263 18.47 -7.52 2.74
CA ASP A 263 19.45 -7.85 3.81
C ASP A 263 19.75 -6.59 4.65
N PRO A 264 19.71 -6.70 5.99
CA PRO A 264 20.12 -5.61 6.89
C PRO A 264 21.63 -5.25 6.79
N ARG A 265 22.47 -6.14 6.24
CA ARG A 265 23.93 -5.99 6.17
C ARG A 265 24.43 -5.25 4.92
N GLU A 266 23.60 -5.07 3.92
CA GLU A 266 23.99 -4.52 2.61
C GLU A 266 24.51 -3.06 2.67
N ASN A 267 24.23 -2.31 3.76
CA ASN A 267 24.72 -0.95 3.97
C ASN A 267 26.04 -0.90 4.78
N ALA A 268 26.56 -2.03 5.30
CA ALA A 268 27.79 -2.05 6.08
C ALA A 268 29.05 -2.25 5.21
N VAL A 269 28.88 -2.71 3.98
CA VAL A 269 30.01 -3.02 3.07
C VAL A 269 30.54 -1.80 2.32
N GLY A 270 29.80 -0.68 2.28
CA GLY A 270 30.20 0.53 1.58
C GLY A 270 31.13 1.49 2.37
N SER A 271 31.39 1.22 3.65
CA SER A 271 32.22 2.08 4.51
C SER A 271 33.67 1.60 4.74
N ASP A 272 34.02 0.36 4.30
CA ASP A 272 35.34 -0.21 4.56
C ASP A 272 36.34 -0.14 3.39
N ASP A 273 35.93 0.28 2.19
CA ASP A 273 36.82 0.37 1.02
C ASP A 273 37.65 1.67 0.91
N GLY A 274 37.64 2.52 1.93
CA GLY A 274 38.34 3.82 1.94
C GLY A 274 39.60 3.92 2.80
N GLY A 275 40.05 2.84 3.44
CA GLY A 275 41.03 2.93 4.54
C GLY A 275 42.39 2.21 4.37
N GLU A 276 42.68 1.57 3.24
CA GLU A 276 43.95 0.82 3.12
C GLU A 276 44.75 1.13 1.83
N GLN A 277 45.18 2.39 1.69
CA GLN A 277 46.28 2.77 0.80
C GLN A 277 47.11 3.87 1.49
N GLY A 278 48.26 3.50 2.04
CA GLY A 278 49.25 4.47 2.45
C GLY A 278 50.09 4.10 3.66
N ARG A 279 50.66 2.91 3.71
CA ARG A 279 51.83 2.70 4.57
C ARG A 279 52.99 2.19 3.71
N SER A 280 53.60 3.15 3.04
CA SER A 280 54.94 2.97 2.46
C SER A 280 55.95 2.90 3.59
N ASP A 281 56.63 1.80 3.67
CA ASP A 281 57.74 1.51 4.55
C ASP A 281 58.98 2.36 4.13
N PRO A 282 59.61 3.13 4.99
CA PRO A 282 60.92 3.70 4.68
C PRO A 282 62.01 2.72 5.07
N GLY A 283 62.69 2.25 4.05
CA GLY A 283 63.81 1.33 4.13
C GLY A 283 64.88 1.74 5.15
N THR A 284 65.33 0.74 5.90
CA THR A 284 66.52 0.73 6.68
C THR A 284 67.70 0.58 5.75
N GLY A 285 68.47 1.67 5.55
CA GLY A 285 69.82 1.59 5.06
C GLY A 285 70.73 1.01 6.12
N ALA A 286 71.45 -0.05 5.76
CA ALA A 286 72.56 -0.60 6.51
C ALA A 286 73.82 0.17 6.13
N ASP A 287 74.55 0.60 7.11
CA ASP A 287 75.96 0.85 7.01
C ASP A 287 76.65 0.33 8.24
N GLY A 288 77.76 -0.42 7.99
CA GLY A 288 78.73 -0.86 8.98
C GLY A 288 79.24 -2.29 8.74
#